data_3ccd50151a6a39e09c15d4720830fa51
#
_entry.id   3ccd50151a6a39e09c15d4720830fa51
#
_cell.length_a   1.000
_cell.length_b   1.000
_cell.length_c   1.000
_cell.angle_alpha   90.00
_cell.angle_beta   90.00
_cell.angle_gamma   90.00
#
_symmetry.space_group_name_H-M   'P 1'
#
loop_
_entity.id
_entity.type
_entity.pdbx_description
1 polymer ?
#
loop_
_entity_poly.entity_id
_entity_poly.type
_entity_poly.pdbx_seq_one_letter_code
_entity_poly.pdbx_strand_id
1 'polypeptide(L)'
;MHLDFRSDNACFRGDRMLIVDWNLAHVGNPLIDAVAWAPCLHLEGGPPPWKLVPDSAGLSSLIAGFFAARVGLPAPKTAPTVREFQRRQLEVALPWAARELGLDPPRLPS
;
A
#
# COMPACT_ATOMS: atom_id res chain seq x y z
N MET A 1 -5.36 -14.23 -0.56
CA MET A 1 -4.97 -12.83 -0.74
C MET A 1 -4.34 -12.63 -2.10
N HIS A 2 -4.49 -11.46 -2.66
CA HIS A 2 -4.07 -11.12 -4.02
C HIS A 2 -2.61 -10.65 -4.09
N LEU A 3 -2.17 -9.87 -3.14
CA LEU A 3 -0.83 -9.25 -2.97
C LEU A 3 -0.46 -8.18 -4.01
N ASP A 4 -1.26 -7.96 -5.03
CA ASP A 4 -1.04 -6.91 -6.02
C ASP A 4 -2.33 -6.11 -6.25
N PHE A 5 -3.09 -5.91 -5.16
CA PHE A 5 -4.38 -5.26 -5.21
C PHE A 5 -4.19 -3.74 -5.33
N ARG A 6 -4.52 -3.22 -6.49
CA ARG A 6 -4.43 -1.78 -6.83
C ARG A 6 -5.58 -1.44 -7.76
N SER A 7 -5.81 -0.16 -7.94
CA SER A 7 -6.91 0.32 -8.79
C SER A 7 -6.78 -0.14 -10.24
N ASP A 8 -5.56 -0.31 -10.76
CA ASP A 8 -5.33 -0.80 -12.11
C ASP A 8 -5.58 -2.31 -12.27
N ASN A 9 -5.73 -3.04 -11.16
CA ASN A 9 -6.12 -4.45 -11.14
C ASN A 9 -7.58 -4.65 -10.74
N ALA A 10 -8.37 -3.58 -10.69
CA ALA A 10 -9.79 -3.61 -10.38
C ALA A 10 -10.59 -3.06 -11.55
N CYS A 11 -11.60 -3.78 -11.99
CA CYS A 11 -12.49 -3.38 -13.08
C CYS A 11 -13.93 -3.39 -12.57
N PHE A 12 -14.75 -2.45 -13.04
CA PHE A 12 -16.17 -2.42 -12.72
C PHE A 12 -17.00 -2.93 -13.88
N ARG A 13 -17.98 -3.78 -13.55
CA ARG A 13 -18.97 -4.29 -14.51
C ARG A 13 -20.36 -4.08 -13.90
N GLY A 14 -20.99 -2.96 -14.24
CA GLY A 14 -22.19 -2.51 -13.57
C GLY A 14 -21.87 -2.11 -12.13
N ASP A 15 -22.53 -2.72 -11.15
CA ASP A 15 -22.29 -2.53 -9.71
C ASP A 15 -21.29 -3.52 -9.11
N ARG A 16 -20.67 -4.37 -9.95
CA ARG A 16 -19.69 -5.36 -9.50
C ARG A 16 -18.27 -4.88 -9.77
N MET A 17 -17.39 -5.11 -8.79
CA MET A 17 -15.97 -4.96 -8.95
C MET A 17 -15.33 -6.32 -9.24
N LEU A 18 -14.57 -6.38 -10.33
CA LEU A 18 -13.79 -7.55 -10.70
C LEU A 18 -12.32 -7.26 -10.42
N ILE A 19 -11.67 -8.18 -9.73
CA ILE A 19 -10.25 -8.08 -9.43
C ILE A 19 -9.50 -9.00 -10.42
N VAL A 20 -8.51 -8.44 -11.09
CA VAL A 20 -7.72 -9.13 -12.11
C VAL A 20 -6.25 -9.20 -11.71
N ASP A 21 -5.46 -9.92 -12.48
CA ASP A 21 -4.01 -10.09 -12.27
C ASP A 21 -3.68 -10.79 -10.94
N TRP A 22 -4.05 -12.06 -10.86
CA TRP A 22 -3.88 -12.91 -9.67
C TRP A 22 -2.52 -13.63 -9.63
N ASN A 23 -1.50 -13.12 -10.30
CA ASN A 23 -0.21 -13.80 -10.43
C ASN A 23 0.47 -14.11 -9.09
N LEU A 24 0.23 -13.30 -8.05
CA LEU A 24 0.81 -13.47 -6.72
C LEU A 24 -0.19 -14.06 -5.71
N ALA A 25 -1.34 -14.52 -6.17
CA ALA A 25 -2.40 -15.01 -5.30
C ALA A 25 -1.94 -16.25 -4.51
N HIS A 26 -2.23 -16.24 -3.21
CA HIS A 26 -2.00 -17.39 -2.34
C HIS A 26 -2.87 -17.31 -1.08
N VAL A 27 -2.87 -18.37 -0.30
CA VAL A 27 -3.61 -18.40 0.97
C VAL A 27 -2.86 -17.58 2.01
N GLY A 28 -3.58 -16.71 2.72
CA GLY A 28 -3.01 -15.88 3.76
C GLY A 28 -4.04 -14.95 4.39
N ASN A 29 -3.59 -13.95 5.12
CA ASN A 29 -4.46 -12.99 5.77
C ASN A 29 -5.06 -12.02 4.73
N PRO A 30 -6.38 -12.03 4.51
CA PRO A 30 -7.00 -11.16 3.49
C PRO A 30 -6.88 -9.67 3.79
N LEU A 31 -6.65 -9.27 5.05
CA LEU A 31 -6.45 -7.86 5.41
C LEU A 31 -5.17 -7.29 4.81
N ILE A 32 -4.20 -8.12 4.43
CA ILE A 32 -2.96 -7.66 3.78
C ILE A 32 -3.26 -6.95 2.46
N ASP A 33 -4.21 -7.45 1.68
CA ASP A 33 -4.60 -6.79 0.43
C ASP A 33 -5.17 -5.39 0.66
N ALA A 34 -6.05 -5.24 1.64
CA ALA A 34 -6.62 -3.94 2.00
C ALA A 34 -5.55 -2.97 2.49
N VAL A 35 -4.67 -3.43 3.36
CA VAL A 35 -3.57 -2.63 3.93
C VAL A 35 -2.58 -2.22 2.85
N ALA A 36 -2.24 -3.12 1.94
CA ALA A 36 -1.31 -2.84 0.85
C ALA A 36 -1.87 -1.84 -0.17
N TRP A 37 -3.19 -1.85 -0.39
CA TRP A 37 -3.86 -0.94 -1.32
C TRP A 37 -4.15 0.43 -0.72
N ALA A 38 -4.38 0.50 0.59
CA ALA A 38 -4.85 1.71 1.26
C ALA A 38 -4.00 2.96 0.97
N PRO A 39 -2.65 2.93 1.00
CA PRO A 39 -1.84 4.10 0.65
C PRO A 39 -2.06 4.57 -0.78
N CYS A 40 -2.11 3.65 -1.74
CA CYS A 40 -2.35 3.97 -3.14
C CYS A 40 -3.73 4.60 -3.35
N LEU A 41 -4.75 4.03 -2.72
CA LEU A 41 -6.11 4.56 -2.81
C LEU A 41 -6.20 5.98 -2.24
N HIS A 42 -5.51 6.27 -1.14
CA HIS A 42 -5.46 7.61 -0.57
C HIS A 42 -4.77 8.60 -1.53
N LEU A 43 -3.69 8.19 -2.19
CA LEU A 43 -3.00 9.01 -3.19
C LEU A 43 -3.89 9.33 -4.39
N GLU A 44 -4.85 8.47 -4.70
CA GLU A 44 -5.83 8.67 -5.77
C GLU A 44 -7.05 9.50 -5.33
N GLY A 45 -7.02 10.08 -4.14
CA GLY A 45 -8.11 10.90 -3.61
C GLY A 45 -9.09 10.16 -2.70
N GLY A 46 -8.79 8.92 -2.34
CA GLY A 46 -9.61 8.13 -1.43
C GLY A 46 -9.43 8.51 0.03
N PRO A 47 -10.20 7.86 0.93
CA PRO A 47 -10.12 8.15 2.37
C PRO A 47 -8.75 7.79 2.94
N PRO A 48 -8.39 8.36 4.11
CA PRO A 48 -7.14 8.00 4.76
C PRO A 48 -7.14 6.52 5.20
N PRO A 49 -5.96 5.86 5.20
CA PRO A 49 -5.88 4.41 5.49
C PRO A 49 -6.49 3.98 6.82
N TRP A 50 -6.39 4.78 7.87
CA TRP A 50 -6.94 4.44 9.19
C TRP A 50 -8.47 4.40 9.24
N LYS A 51 -9.15 4.98 8.26
CA LYS A 51 -10.60 4.87 8.11
C LYS A 51 -11.01 3.60 7.39
N LEU A 52 -10.14 3.08 6.52
CA LEU A 52 -10.39 1.86 5.75
C LEU A 52 -10.08 0.61 6.55
N VAL A 53 -8.96 0.62 7.28
CA VAL A 53 -8.49 -0.54 8.06
C VAL A 53 -8.14 -0.05 9.46
N PRO A 54 -9.12 0.05 10.37
CA PRO A 54 -8.84 0.45 11.75
C PRO A 54 -8.06 -0.63 12.51
N ASP A 55 -7.39 -0.24 13.59
CA ASP A 55 -6.66 -1.14 14.49
C ASP A 55 -5.65 -2.04 13.76
N SER A 56 -4.87 -1.43 12.88
CA SER A 56 -3.96 -2.15 11.99
C SER A 56 -2.48 -1.86 12.26
N ALA A 57 -2.08 -1.67 13.52
CA ALA A 57 -0.71 -1.32 13.89
C ALA A 57 0.33 -2.29 13.30
N GLY A 58 0.11 -3.60 13.42
CA GLY A 58 1.02 -4.61 12.88
C GLY A 58 1.08 -4.59 11.36
N LEU A 59 -0.07 -4.58 10.69
CA LEU A 59 -0.15 -4.63 9.23
C LEU A 59 0.30 -3.32 8.58
N SER A 60 -0.05 -2.16 9.15
CA SER A 60 0.41 -0.87 8.65
C SER A 60 1.93 -0.74 8.79
N SER A 61 2.50 -1.25 9.87
CA SER A 61 3.96 -1.29 10.06
C SER A 61 4.64 -2.19 9.05
N LEU A 62 4.05 -3.34 8.74
CA LEU A 62 4.54 -4.26 7.71
C LEU A 62 4.61 -3.57 6.34
N ILE A 63 3.56 -2.88 5.95
CA ILE A 63 3.49 -2.18 4.66
C ILE A 63 4.47 -1.00 4.61
N ALA A 64 4.56 -0.22 5.69
CA ALA A 64 5.55 0.85 5.77
C ALA A 64 6.97 0.31 5.62
N GLY A 65 7.28 -0.80 6.30
CA GLY A 65 8.58 -1.47 6.18
C GLY A 65 8.86 -2.00 4.78
N PHE A 66 7.84 -2.54 4.12
CA PHE A 66 7.96 -3.02 2.74
C PHE A 66 8.41 -1.89 1.79
N PHE A 67 7.76 -0.73 1.86
CA PHE A 67 8.13 0.40 1.02
C PHE A 67 9.48 1.01 1.45
N ALA A 68 9.72 1.16 2.75
CA ALA A 68 10.97 1.70 3.27
C ALA A 68 12.19 0.90 2.80
N ALA A 69 12.07 -0.42 2.74
CA ALA A 69 13.14 -1.30 2.31
C ALA A 69 13.48 -1.16 0.81
N ARG A 70 12.58 -0.60 0.02
CA ARG A 70 12.69 -0.55 -1.45
C ARG A 70 13.04 0.81 -2.02
N VAL A 71 12.65 1.90 -1.37
CA VAL A 71 12.81 3.25 -1.94
C VAL A 71 14.27 3.65 -2.21
N GLY A 72 15.22 3.06 -1.51
CA GLY A 72 16.65 3.33 -1.72
C GLY A 72 17.32 2.43 -2.75
N LEU A 73 16.59 1.45 -3.31
CA LEU A 73 17.14 0.51 -4.28
C LEU A 73 17.12 1.08 -5.70
N PRO A 74 18.02 0.62 -6.58
CA PRO A 74 17.94 0.99 -8.00
C PRO A 74 16.62 0.50 -8.61
N ALA A 75 16.04 1.30 -9.51
CA ALA A 75 14.83 0.91 -10.22
C ALA A 75 15.14 -0.19 -11.24
N PRO A 76 14.24 -1.21 -11.40
CA PRO A 76 14.35 -2.17 -12.48
C PRO A 76 14.31 -1.48 -13.84
N LYS A 77 15.03 -2.00 -14.82
CA LYS A 77 15.02 -1.44 -16.19
C LYS A 77 13.63 -1.49 -16.83
N THR A 78 12.83 -2.51 -16.47
CA THR A 78 11.47 -2.70 -16.97
C THR A 78 10.42 -1.83 -16.28
N ALA A 79 10.77 -1.19 -15.16
CA ALA A 79 9.87 -0.35 -14.38
C ALA A 79 10.64 0.85 -13.79
N PRO A 80 11.07 1.81 -14.62
CA PRO A 80 11.97 2.89 -14.19
C PRO A 80 11.34 3.85 -13.17
N THR A 81 10.02 3.94 -13.10
CA THR A 81 9.30 4.84 -12.19
C THR A 81 8.80 4.17 -10.92
N VAL A 82 9.07 2.87 -10.72
CA VAL A 82 8.51 2.11 -9.59
C VAL A 82 8.99 2.64 -8.24
N ARG A 83 10.24 3.10 -8.12
CA ARG A 83 10.78 3.61 -6.86
C ARG A 83 10.12 4.91 -6.43
N GLU A 84 9.86 5.80 -7.38
CA GLU A 84 9.11 7.04 -7.12
C GLU A 84 7.68 6.73 -6.64
N PHE A 85 7.02 5.79 -7.27
CA PHE A 85 5.68 5.36 -6.87
C PHE A 85 5.70 4.76 -5.45
N GLN A 86 6.67 3.89 -5.15
CA GLN A 86 6.83 3.31 -3.82
C GLN A 86 7.15 4.38 -2.76
N ARG A 87 7.94 5.40 -3.10
CA ARG A 87 8.22 6.52 -2.21
C ARG A 87 6.94 7.28 -1.86
N ARG A 88 6.10 7.55 -2.84
CA ARG A 88 4.81 8.23 -2.61
C ARG A 88 3.90 7.40 -1.70
N GLN A 89 3.88 6.08 -1.88
CA GLN A 89 3.13 5.19 -1.00
C GLN A 89 3.71 5.18 0.42
N LEU A 90 5.05 5.23 0.56
CA LEU A 90 5.71 5.31 1.86
C LEU A 90 5.34 6.60 2.60
N GLU A 91 5.23 7.73 1.89
CA GLU A 91 4.83 9.01 2.47
C GLU A 91 3.43 8.96 3.10
N VAL A 92 2.58 8.03 2.68
CA VAL A 92 1.28 7.76 3.30
C VAL A 92 1.39 6.67 4.36
N ALA A 93 2.08 5.57 4.04
CA ALA A 93 2.14 4.38 4.91
C ALA A 93 2.90 4.64 6.22
N LEU A 94 3.97 5.42 6.18
CA LEU A 94 4.79 5.66 7.36
C LEU A 94 4.07 6.51 8.42
N PRO A 95 3.43 7.66 8.09
CA PRO A 95 2.60 8.36 9.06
C PRO A 95 1.42 7.53 9.57
N TRP A 96 0.85 6.69 8.72
CA TRP A 96 -0.22 5.79 9.13
C TRP A 96 0.26 4.80 10.20
N ALA A 97 1.39 4.12 9.96
CA ALA A 97 1.97 3.19 10.92
C ALA A 97 2.31 3.91 12.24
N ALA A 98 2.91 5.09 12.17
CA ALA A 98 3.23 5.90 13.35
C ALA A 98 1.99 6.25 14.16
N ARG A 99 0.90 6.67 13.48
CA ARG A 99 -0.37 6.97 14.10
C ARG A 99 -0.94 5.74 14.84
N GLU A 100 -0.93 4.57 14.19
CA GLU A 100 -1.45 3.34 14.80
C GLU A 100 -0.62 2.88 16.00
N LEU A 101 0.67 3.21 16.02
CA LEU A 101 1.57 2.89 17.13
C LEU A 101 1.61 3.98 18.21
N GLY A 102 0.92 5.11 18.01
CA GLY A 102 0.98 6.25 18.92
C GLY A 102 2.31 7.00 18.93
N LEU A 103 3.02 6.96 17.82
CA LEU A 103 4.34 7.59 17.64
C LEU A 103 4.24 8.81 16.73
N ASP A 104 5.17 9.76 16.89
CA ASP A 104 5.35 10.83 15.92
C ASP A 104 5.93 10.29 14.62
N PRO A 105 5.42 10.72 13.44
CA PRO A 105 5.94 10.22 12.18
C PRO A 105 7.38 10.70 11.97
N PRO A 106 8.30 9.78 11.56
CA PRO A 106 9.66 10.17 11.22
C PRO A 106 9.67 10.99 9.92
N ARG A 107 10.68 11.85 9.80
CA ARG A 107 10.91 12.60 8.56
C ARG A 107 11.58 11.70 7.54
N LEU A 108 11.06 11.72 6.29
CA LEU A 108 11.70 11.04 5.20
C LEU A 108 12.89 11.88 4.69
N PRO A 109 14.00 11.24 4.28
CA PRO A 109 15.09 11.95 3.63
C PRO A 109 14.61 12.56 2.31
N SER A 110 15.03 13.78 2.05
CA SER A 110 14.70 14.51 0.83
C SER A 110 15.45 13.97 -0.40
#